data_4cb3eb93e8040ff18fdd89e508c108d0
#
_entry.id   4cb3eb93e8040ff18fdd89e508c108d0
#
_cell.length_a   1.000
_cell.length_b   1.000
_cell.length_c   1.000
_cell.angle_alpha   90.00
_cell.angle_beta   90.00
_cell.angle_gamma   90.00
#
_symmetry.space_group_name_H-M   'P 1'
#
loop_
_entity.id
_entity.type
_entity.pdbx_description
1 polymer ?
#
loop_
_entity_poly.entity_id
_entity_poly.type
_entity_poly.pdbx_seq_one_letter_code
_entity_poly.pdbx_strand_id
1 'polypeptide(L)'
;PFVCDYALEVLKQQATALGNTEEERLERVYRGGLTITTQIDPAAQRNAQKVLSRSVAAKDPVIGVITMMEPSTGLIRAMVQSRPTMGDNDGGKKWKGETFYNYNVGQDYNGYNGFQGGSTFKIYVAAAALDNGFGVRTSFKVPYSRNYEGQVFPSCNGSVKVTKRWVVD
;
A
#
# COMPACT_ATOMS: atom_id res chain seq x y z
N PRO A 1 3.69 -6.81 14.41
CA PRO A 1 3.49 -8.05 13.65
C PRO A 1 3.70 -7.86 12.15
N PHE A 2 3.09 -6.82 11.53
CA PHE A 2 3.06 -6.62 10.06
C PHE A 2 4.44 -6.36 9.42
N VAL A 3 5.39 -5.77 10.12
CA VAL A 3 6.80 -5.69 9.66
C VAL A 3 7.41 -7.07 9.54
N CYS A 4 7.17 -7.96 10.52
CA CYS A 4 7.70 -9.33 10.49
C CYS A 4 7.04 -10.16 9.39
N ASP A 5 5.74 -9.99 9.20
CA ASP A 5 4.97 -10.61 8.12
C ASP A 5 5.52 -10.20 6.75
N TYR A 6 5.69 -8.91 6.52
CA TYR A 6 6.29 -8.40 5.28
C TYR A 6 7.74 -8.92 5.08
N ALA A 7 8.55 -8.92 6.14
CA ALA A 7 9.92 -9.44 6.05
C ALA A 7 9.93 -10.93 5.67
N LEU A 8 9.01 -11.72 6.22
CA LEU A 8 8.85 -13.13 5.87
C LEU A 8 8.48 -13.32 4.40
N GLU A 9 7.52 -12.53 3.88
CA GLU A 9 7.12 -12.59 2.47
C GLU A 9 8.27 -12.16 1.54
N VAL A 10 9.05 -11.15 1.91
CA VAL A 10 10.25 -10.76 1.15
C VAL A 10 11.28 -11.88 1.12
N LEU A 11 11.55 -12.51 2.27
CA LEU A 11 12.49 -13.64 2.33
C LEU A 11 12.02 -14.82 1.49
N LYS A 12 10.75 -15.16 1.59
CA LYS A 12 10.11 -16.21 0.79
C LYS A 12 10.26 -15.97 -0.72
N GLN A 13 10.01 -14.76 -1.18
CA GLN A 13 10.01 -14.45 -2.61
C GLN A 13 11.39 -14.15 -3.18
N GLN A 14 12.29 -13.51 -2.42
CA GLN A 14 13.50 -12.90 -2.96
C GLN A 14 14.81 -13.47 -2.42
N ALA A 15 14.81 -14.16 -1.27
CA ALA A 15 16.05 -14.61 -0.62
C ALA A 15 16.57 -15.93 -1.22
N THR A 16 17.02 -15.92 -2.48
CA THR A 16 17.52 -17.09 -3.20
C THR A 16 18.69 -17.79 -2.52
N ALA A 17 19.45 -17.09 -1.68
CA ALA A 17 20.51 -17.68 -0.86
C ALA A 17 19.98 -18.66 0.21
N LEU A 18 18.69 -18.64 0.54
CA LEU A 18 18.06 -19.55 1.48
C LEU A 18 17.49 -20.82 0.83
N GLY A 19 17.30 -20.83 -0.49
CA GLY A 19 16.76 -21.95 -1.24
C GLY A 19 16.33 -21.56 -2.64
N ASN A 20 16.19 -22.55 -3.52
CA ASN A 20 15.81 -22.34 -4.92
C ASN A 20 14.30 -22.11 -5.07
N THR A 21 13.47 -22.70 -4.20
CA THR A 21 12.02 -22.54 -4.21
C THR A 21 11.55 -21.72 -3.00
N GLU A 22 10.31 -21.25 -3.06
CA GLU A 22 9.69 -20.53 -1.92
C GLU A 22 9.56 -21.44 -0.70
N GLU A 23 9.22 -22.71 -0.91
CA GLU A 23 9.07 -23.71 0.14
C GLU A 23 10.40 -23.95 0.85
N GLU A 24 11.50 -24.13 0.11
CA GLU A 24 12.85 -24.31 0.68
C GLU A 24 13.25 -23.10 1.51
N ARG A 25 12.99 -21.88 1.03
CA ARG A 25 13.28 -20.64 1.75
C ARG A 25 12.50 -20.52 3.05
N LEU A 26 11.19 -20.81 3.02
CA LEU A 26 10.37 -20.83 4.22
C LEU A 26 10.82 -21.90 5.22
N GLU A 27 11.08 -23.11 4.75
CA GLU A 27 11.59 -24.19 5.60
C GLU A 27 12.90 -23.78 6.28
N ARG A 28 13.81 -23.12 5.54
CA ARG A 28 15.07 -22.62 6.11
C ARG A 28 14.85 -21.56 7.18
N VAL A 29 13.90 -20.66 6.99
CA VAL A 29 13.54 -19.65 7.99
C VAL A 29 12.95 -20.32 9.24
N TYR A 30 12.04 -21.28 9.07
CA TYR A 30 11.40 -21.97 10.21
C TYR A 30 12.31 -22.93 10.95
N ARG A 31 13.34 -23.48 10.31
CA ARG A 31 14.38 -24.30 11.01
C ARG A 31 15.17 -23.46 12.02
N GLY A 32 15.12 -22.13 11.89
CA GLY A 32 15.74 -21.21 12.82
C GLY A 32 17.24 -21.01 12.60
N GLY A 33 17.87 -20.36 13.57
CA GLY A 33 19.30 -20.00 13.51
C GLY A 33 19.61 -18.77 12.63
N LEU A 34 18.60 -18.06 12.16
CA LEU A 34 18.76 -16.83 11.40
C LEU A 34 18.51 -15.60 12.26
N THR A 35 19.30 -14.58 12.06
CA THR A 35 19.05 -13.23 12.55
C THR A 35 18.64 -12.37 11.37
N ILE A 36 17.42 -11.84 11.39
CA ILE A 36 16.86 -10.99 10.34
C ILE A 36 16.93 -9.54 10.84
N THR A 37 17.81 -8.75 10.24
CA THR A 37 17.95 -7.33 10.56
C THR A 37 17.17 -6.50 9.55
N THR A 38 16.27 -5.65 10.05
CA THR A 38 15.52 -4.71 9.24
C THR A 38 16.04 -3.29 9.43
N GLN A 39 15.67 -2.38 8.54
CA GLN A 39 16.01 -0.96 8.62
C GLN A 39 14.93 -0.12 9.32
N ILE A 40 14.00 -0.77 10.00
CA ILE A 40 12.98 -0.08 10.80
C ILE A 40 13.65 0.70 11.93
N ASP A 41 13.32 1.97 12.03
CA ASP A 41 13.67 2.82 13.18
C ASP A 41 12.63 2.61 14.29
N PRO A 42 13.02 2.04 15.44
CA PRO A 42 12.08 1.79 16.54
C PRO A 42 11.38 3.03 17.08
N ALA A 43 12.03 4.20 17.02
CA ALA A 43 11.44 5.46 17.47
C ALA A 43 10.38 5.94 16.47
N ALA A 44 10.72 5.94 15.17
CA ALA A 44 9.79 6.28 14.11
C ALA A 44 8.57 5.34 14.11
N GLN A 45 8.81 4.03 14.23
CA GLN A 45 7.76 3.01 14.31
C GLN A 45 6.78 3.25 15.47
N ARG A 46 7.29 3.50 16.68
CA ARG A 46 6.45 3.79 17.86
C ARG A 46 5.68 5.09 17.70
N ASN A 47 6.33 6.14 17.22
CA ASN A 47 5.69 7.45 17.05
C ASN A 47 4.61 7.40 15.97
N ALA A 48 4.87 6.78 14.82
CA ALA A 48 3.90 6.59 13.76
C ALA A 48 2.68 5.81 14.27
N GLN A 49 2.88 4.70 14.98
CA GLN A 49 1.78 3.91 15.56
C GLN A 49 0.97 4.74 16.58
N LYS A 50 1.63 5.49 17.44
CA LYS A 50 0.96 6.34 18.43
C LYS A 50 0.09 7.42 17.80
N VAL A 51 0.59 8.10 16.77
CA VAL A 51 -0.15 9.13 16.04
C VAL A 51 -1.34 8.51 15.32
N LEU A 52 -1.08 7.42 14.57
CA LEU A 52 -2.13 6.75 13.80
C LEU A 52 -3.26 6.24 14.68
N SER A 53 -2.95 5.59 15.80
CA SER A 53 -3.96 5.04 16.73
C SER A 53 -4.80 6.12 17.44
N ARG A 54 -4.32 7.36 17.45
CA ARG A 54 -5.10 8.52 17.95
C ARG A 54 -6.03 9.09 16.88
N SER A 55 -5.66 8.96 15.62
CA SER A 55 -6.40 9.52 14.50
C SER A 55 -7.46 8.57 13.96
N VAL A 56 -7.16 7.27 13.95
CA VAL A 56 -8.04 6.20 13.44
C VAL A 56 -8.02 5.06 14.44
N ALA A 57 -9.13 4.82 15.11
CA ALA A 57 -9.24 3.72 16.06
C ALA A 57 -9.24 2.36 15.34
N ALA A 58 -8.75 1.30 16.00
CA ALA A 58 -8.67 -0.03 15.40
C ALA A 58 -10.04 -0.59 14.98
N LYS A 59 -11.11 -0.12 15.63
CA LYS A 59 -12.50 -0.54 15.37
C LYS A 59 -13.26 0.37 14.42
N ASP A 60 -12.62 1.42 13.89
CA ASP A 60 -13.27 2.29 12.92
C ASP A 60 -13.56 1.52 11.61
N PRO A 61 -14.62 1.89 10.88
CA PRO A 61 -14.95 1.26 9.60
C PRO A 61 -13.93 1.58 8.50
N VAL A 62 -13.10 2.60 8.72
CA VAL A 62 -11.99 2.98 7.83
C VAL A 62 -10.67 2.42 8.33
N ILE A 63 -9.70 2.32 7.44
CA ILE A 63 -8.33 1.92 7.76
C ILE A 63 -7.38 3.10 7.48
N GLY A 64 -6.45 3.33 8.39
CA GLY A 64 -5.33 4.24 8.19
C GLY A 64 -4.03 3.48 8.15
N VAL A 65 -3.09 3.91 7.31
CA VAL A 65 -1.74 3.34 7.21
C VAL A 65 -0.69 4.45 7.13
N ILE A 66 0.50 4.17 7.63
CA ILE A 66 1.67 5.03 7.47
C ILE A 66 2.86 4.14 7.11
N THR A 67 3.43 4.34 5.94
CA THR A 67 4.74 3.80 5.56
C THR A 67 5.71 4.97 5.46
N MET A 68 6.78 4.94 6.24
CA MET A 68 7.85 5.93 6.17
C MET A 68 9.02 5.34 5.42
N MET A 69 9.42 5.99 4.35
CA MET A 69 10.51 5.56 3.49
C MET A 69 11.59 6.65 3.48
N GLU A 70 12.84 6.24 3.55
CA GLU A 70 13.97 7.14 3.39
C GLU A 70 14.13 7.50 1.90
N PRO A 71 14.08 8.79 1.56
CA PRO A 71 14.37 9.23 0.19
C PRO A 71 15.77 8.78 -0.25
N SER A 72 15.98 8.55 -1.52
CA SER A 72 17.22 8.08 -2.14
C SER A 72 17.61 6.62 -1.91
N THR A 73 17.33 6.02 -0.77
CA THR A 73 17.65 4.61 -0.48
C THR A 73 16.46 3.66 -0.67
N GLY A 74 15.23 4.17 -0.51
CA GLY A 74 14.00 3.37 -0.52
C GLY A 74 13.80 2.51 0.74
N LEU A 75 14.65 2.66 1.76
CA LEU A 75 14.58 1.88 2.98
C LEU A 75 13.35 2.25 3.81
N ILE A 76 12.59 1.25 4.22
CA ILE A 76 11.40 1.44 5.07
C ILE A 76 11.86 1.65 6.51
N ARG A 77 11.54 2.82 7.06
CA ARG A 77 11.88 3.22 8.44
C ARG A 77 10.74 3.00 9.42
N ALA A 78 9.50 3.03 8.97
CA ALA A 78 8.32 2.63 9.74
C ALA A 78 7.24 2.07 8.84
N MET A 79 6.47 1.12 9.37
CA MET A 79 5.32 0.50 8.70
C MET A 79 4.25 0.21 9.75
N VAL A 80 3.16 0.96 9.74
CA VAL A 80 2.09 0.86 10.74
C VAL A 80 0.71 0.94 10.10
N GLN A 81 -0.26 0.37 10.78
CA GLN A 81 -1.67 0.46 10.40
C GLN A 81 -2.57 0.63 11.62
N SER A 82 -3.77 1.18 11.40
CA SER A 82 -4.71 1.47 12.50
C SER A 82 -5.23 0.21 13.20
N ARG A 83 -5.14 -0.96 12.54
CA ARG A 83 -5.40 -2.28 13.12
C ARG A 83 -4.09 -3.00 13.40
N PRO A 84 -3.44 -2.73 14.54
CA PRO A 84 -2.07 -3.19 14.78
C PRO A 84 -1.98 -4.65 15.20
N THR A 85 -3.11 -5.30 15.50
CA THR A 85 -3.16 -6.69 15.96
C THR A 85 -3.56 -7.61 14.82
N MET A 86 -2.79 -8.68 14.63
CA MET A 86 -3.17 -9.78 13.74
C MET A 86 -4.27 -10.61 14.38
N GLY A 87 -5.28 -10.92 13.61
CA GLY A 87 -6.39 -11.73 14.05
C GLY A 87 -7.53 -11.75 13.06
N ASP A 88 -8.44 -12.66 13.29
CA ASP A 88 -9.64 -12.83 12.50
C ASP A 88 -10.80 -12.05 13.13
N ASN A 89 -11.38 -11.17 12.36
CA ASN A 89 -12.64 -10.52 12.70
C ASN A 89 -13.86 -11.27 12.18
N ASP A 90 -13.65 -12.34 11.43
CA ASP A 90 -14.73 -13.08 10.77
C ASP A 90 -15.54 -13.89 11.77
N GLY A 91 -16.84 -13.81 11.65
CA GLY A 91 -17.80 -14.64 12.39
C GLY A 91 -17.96 -14.32 13.88
N GLY A 92 -17.17 -13.39 14.44
CA GLY A 92 -17.37 -12.94 15.80
C GLY A 92 -18.57 -12.00 15.94
N LYS A 93 -19.42 -12.22 16.96
CA LYS A 93 -20.52 -11.28 17.28
C LYS A 93 -20.03 -9.87 17.64
N LYS A 94 -18.72 -9.68 17.81
CA LYS A 94 -18.12 -8.43 18.24
C LYS A 94 -16.88 -8.11 17.40
N TRP A 95 -16.93 -7.02 16.65
CA TRP A 95 -15.82 -6.47 15.90
C TRP A 95 -14.65 -6.12 16.83
N LYS A 96 -13.48 -6.75 16.63
CA LYS A 96 -12.30 -6.59 17.49
C LYS A 96 -11.31 -5.54 16.98
N GLY A 97 -11.36 -5.16 15.71
CA GLY A 97 -10.37 -4.28 15.09
C GLY A 97 -9.06 -4.99 14.78
N GLU A 98 -9.11 -6.30 14.53
CA GLU A 98 -7.99 -7.15 14.13
C GLU A 98 -8.02 -7.40 12.62
N THR A 99 -6.90 -7.85 12.05
CA THR A 99 -6.82 -8.23 10.64
C THR A 99 -5.58 -9.07 10.38
N PHE A 100 -5.64 -9.97 9.40
CA PHE A 100 -4.45 -10.63 8.86
C PHE A 100 -3.85 -9.86 7.69
N TYR A 101 -4.57 -8.92 7.08
CA TYR A 101 -4.06 -8.14 5.96
C TYR A 101 -3.05 -7.08 6.40
N ASN A 102 -1.88 -7.06 5.75
CA ASN A 102 -0.96 -5.94 5.82
C ASN A 102 -1.39 -4.87 4.82
N TYR A 103 -2.06 -3.83 5.28
CA TYR A 103 -2.56 -2.76 4.42
C TYR A 103 -1.48 -1.83 3.87
N ASN A 104 -0.21 -1.98 4.29
CA ASN A 104 0.91 -1.19 3.77
C ASN A 104 1.50 -1.76 2.47
N VAL A 105 1.13 -2.97 2.07
CA VAL A 105 1.72 -3.69 0.93
C VAL A 105 0.64 -4.25 0.02
N GLY A 106 1.01 -4.60 -1.20
CA GLY A 106 0.13 -5.23 -2.17
C GLY A 106 -0.14 -6.70 -1.88
N GLN A 107 -1.03 -7.29 -2.65
CA GLN A 107 -1.45 -8.68 -2.50
C GLN A 107 -0.29 -9.68 -2.59
N ASP A 108 0.71 -9.38 -3.42
CA ASP A 108 1.89 -10.23 -3.60
C ASP A 108 2.71 -10.40 -2.30
N TYR A 109 2.49 -9.53 -1.31
CA TYR A 109 3.15 -9.55 -0.01
C TYR A 109 2.15 -9.71 1.14
N ASN A 110 1.13 -10.53 0.95
CA ASN A 110 0.07 -10.77 1.94
C ASN A 110 -0.69 -9.48 2.34
N GLY A 111 -0.78 -8.55 1.40
CA GLY A 111 -1.44 -7.26 1.62
C GLY A 111 -2.84 -7.17 1.02
N TYR A 112 -3.28 -5.95 0.82
CA TYR A 112 -4.60 -5.61 0.30
C TYR A 112 -4.52 -5.11 -1.15
N ASN A 113 -5.66 -5.02 -1.83
CA ASN A 113 -5.75 -4.56 -3.23
C ASN A 113 -5.28 -3.12 -3.49
N GLY A 114 -4.84 -2.42 -2.44
CA GLY A 114 -4.42 -1.03 -2.50
C GLY A 114 -5.53 -0.05 -2.17
N PHE A 115 -5.15 1.23 -2.19
CA PHE A 115 -6.04 2.35 -1.92
C PHE A 115 -6.19 3.19 -3.19
N GLN A 116 -7.34 3.86 -3.32
CA GLN A 116 -7.50 4.86 -4.34
C GLN A 116 -6.51 6.00 -4.14
N GLY A 117 -5.65 6.24 -5.11
CA GLY A 117 -4.60 7.27 -5.02
C GLY A 117 -5.13 8.70 -4.95
N GLY A 118 -6.36 8.93 -5.42
CA GLY A 118 -6.95 10.26 -5.45
C GLY A 118 -6.04 11.28 -6.14
N SER A 119 -5.95 12.47 -5.59
CA SER A 119 -5.10 13.55 -6.11
C SER A 119 -3.60 13.29 -6.04
N THR A 120 -3.14 12.34 -5.23
CA THR A 120 -1.73 11.93 -5.21
C THR A 120 -1.30 11.37 -6.57
N PHE A 121 -2.23 10.77 -7.31
CA PHE A 121 -1.96 10.26 -8.65
C PHE A 121 -1.59 11.33 -9.68
N LYS A 122 -1.92 12.61 -9.43
CA LYS A 122 -1.55 13.72 -10.31
C LYS A 122 -0.04 13.86 -10.52
N ILE A 123 0.77 13.49 -9.53
CA ILE A 123 2.25 13.52 -9.67
C ILE A 123 2.70 12.56 -10.76
N TYR A 124 2.14 11.35 -10.80
CA TYR A 124 2.47 10.36 -11.83
C TYR A 124 1.99 10.79 -13.22
N VAL A 125 0.82 11.45 -13.30
CA VAL A 125 0.31 12.01 -14.56
C VAL A 125 1.24 13.13 -15.06
N ALA A 126 1.71 14.00 -14.15
CA ALA A 126 2.66 15.07 -14.51
C ALA A 126 4.01 14.48 -14.96
N ALA A 127 4.54 13.47 -14.27
CA ALA A 127 5.77 12.79 -14.66
C ALA A 127 5.63 12.14 -16.05
N ALA A 128 4.53 11.42 -16.29
CA ALA A 128 4.26 10.83 -17.60
C ALA A 128 4.12 11.88 -18.70
N ALA A 129 3.52 13.03 -18.42
CA ALA A 129 3.43 14.13 -19.39
C ALA A 129 4.83 14.67 -19.76
N LEU A 130 5.70 14.87 -18.78
CA LEU A 130 7.09 15.30 -19.01
C LEU A 130 7.86 14.26 -19.84
N ASP A 131 7.72 12.98 -19.54
CA ASP A 131 8.35 11.88 -20.26
C ASP A 131 7.88 11.81 -21.74
N ASN A 132 6.63 12.21 -21.98
CA ASN A 132 6.05 12.33 -23.33
C ASN A 132 6.34 13.69 -24.00
N GLY A 133 7.26 14.49 -23.49
CA GLY A 133 7.74 15.72 -24.12
C GLY A 133 6.93 16.98 -23.82
N PHE A 134 5.93 16.92 -22.94
CA PHE A 134 5.24 18.13 -22.48
C PHE A 134 6.16 18.93 -21.55
N GLY A 135 6.31 20.22 -21.82
CA GLY A 135 7.09 21.10 -20.95
C GLY A 135 6.33 21.50 -19.67
N VAL A 136 7.05 21.88 -18.62
CA VAL A 136 6.46 22.35 -17.35
C VAL A 136 5.56 23.57 -17.48
N ARG A 137 5.64 24.30 -18.61
CA ARG A 137 4.81 25.48 -18.91
C ARG A 137 3.66 25.17 -19.87
N THR A 138 3.45 23.91 -20.21
CA THR A 138 2.35 23.50 -21.09
C THR A 138 1.02 23.82 -20.40
N SER A 139 0.13 24.48 -21.13
CA SER A 139 -1.20 24.80 -20.65
C SER A 139 -2.26 24.20 -21.58
N PHE A 140 -3.36 23.81 -21.03
CA PHE A 140 -4.50 23.25 -21.77
C PHE A 140 -5.73 24.11 -21.51
N LYS A 141 -6.49 24.41 -22.58
CA LYS A 141 -7.83 24.99 -22.43
C LYS A 141 -8.79 23.88 -22.00
N VAL A 142 -9.31 23.98 -20.81
CA VAL A 142 -10.33 23.07 -20.30
C VAL A 142 -11.62 23.83 -20.03
N PRO A 143 -12.80 23.22 -20.25
CA PRO A 143 -14.07 23.83 -19.85
C PRO A 143 -14.16 23.90 -18.33
N TYR A 144 -14.91 24.89 -17.83
CA TYR A 144 -15.17 24.99 -16.38
C TYR A 144 -15.85 23.74 -15.81
N SER A 145 -16.75 23.14 -16.58
CA SER A 145 -17.46 21.93 -16.19
C SER A 145 -17.56 20.97 -17.38
N ARG A 146 -17.38 19.68 -17.12
CA ARG A 146 -17.51 18.63 -18.15
C ARG A 146 -18.19 17.39 -17.62
N ASN A 147 -19.22 16.94 -18.34
CA ASN A 147 -19.84 15.61 -18.09
C ASN A 147 -19.10 14.53 -18.88
N TYR A 148 -18.68 13.50 -18.19
CA TYR A 148 -17.95 12.35 -18.76
C TYR A 148 -18.86 11.15 -19.05
N GLU A 149 -20.17 11.25 -18.84
CA GLU A 149 -21.12 10.16 -19.13
C GLU A 149 -20.99 9.69 -20.58
N GLY A 150 -20.96 8.38 -20.75
CA GLY A 150 -20.80 7.73 -22.05
C GLY A 150 -19.35 7.65 -22.56
N GLN A 151 -18.39 8.35 -21.96
CA GLN A 151 -17.00 8.29 -22.37
C GLN A 151 -16.35 6.96 -21.97
N VAL A 152 -15.40 6.52 -22.79
CA VAL A 152 -14.63 5.30 -22.57
C VAL A 152 -13.18 5.69 -22.32
N PHE A 153 -12.62 5.20 -21.22
CA PHE A 153 -11.22 5.40 -20.85
C PHE A 153 -10.45 4.08 -20.92
N PRO A 154 -9.23 4.08 -21.45
CA PRO A 154 -8.36 2.90 -21.35
C PRO A 154 -8.03 2.61 -19.88
N SER A 155 -7.90 1.32 -19.54
CA SER A 155 -7.47 0.86 -18.23
C SER A 155 -6.48 -0.30 -18.38
N CYS A 156 -5.81 -0.69 -17.29
CA CYS A 156 -4.85 -1.81 -17.31
C CYS A 156 -5.48 -3.13 -17.79
N ASN A 157 -6.77 -3.30 -17.57
CA ASN A 157 -7.52 -4.53 -17.92
C ASN A 157 -8.51 -4.30 -19.09
N GLY A 158 -8.20 -3.38 -20.01
CA GLY A 158 -9.07 -3.07 -21.16
C GLY A 158 -9.58 -1.64 -21.12
N SER A 159 -10.90 -1.42 -21.12
CA SER A 159 -11.49 -0.09 -21.08
C SER A 159 -12.65 -0.01 -20.10
N VAL A 160 -12.83 1.18 -19.53
CA VAL A 160 -13.94 1.50 -18.61
C VAL A 160 -14.83 2.55 -19.24
N LYS A 161 -16.13 2.24 -19.39
CA LYS A 161 -17.15 3.17 -19.84
C LYS A 161 -17.81 3.83 -18.64
N VAL A 162 -17.90 5.16 -18.67
CA VAL A 162 -18.66 5.93 -17.67
C VAL A 162 -20.15 5.76 -17.94
N THR A 163 -20.86 5.00 -17.10
CA THR A 163 -22.27 4.63 -17.31
C THR A 163 -23.26 5.54 -16.60
N LYS A 164 -22.76 6.40 -15.71
CA LYS A 164 -23.58 7.34 -14.95
C LYS A 164 -23.09 8.77 -15.14
N ARG A 165 -23.97 9.74 -14.91
CA ARG A 165 -23.58 11.14 -14.93
C ARG A 165 -22.41 11.38 -13.97
N TRP A 166 -21.29 11.84 -14.53
CA TRP A 166 -20.09 12.22 -13.80
C TRP A 166 -19.62 13.59 -14.30
N VAL A 167 -19.90 14.60 -13.51
CA VAL A 167 -19.54 15.99 -13.81
C VAL A 167 -18.32 16.37 -12.96
N VAL A 168 -17.34 16.98 -13.61
CA VAL A 168 -16.14 17.55 -12.96
C VAL A 168 -16.17 19.05 -13.25
N ASP A 169 -16.10 19.84 -12.18
CA ASP A 169 -16.06 21.30 -12.17
C ASP A 169 -14.67 21.80 -11.80
#